data_89e425a6d69646f8f7a01273b775381c
#
_entry.id   89e425a6d69646f8f7a01273b775381c
#
_cell.length_a   1.000
_cell.length_b   1.000
_cell.length_c   1.000
_cell.angle_alpha   90.00
_cell.angle_beta   90.00
_cell.angle_gamma   90.00
#
_symmetry.space_group_name_H-M   'P 1'
#
loop_
_entity.id
_entity.type
_entity.pdbx_description
1 polymer ?
#
loop_
_entity_poly.entity_id
_entity_poly.type
_entity_poly.pdbx_seq_one_letter_code
_entity_poly.pdbx_strand_id
1 'polypeptide(L)'
;LRTMSALSKGDTPGPEASITKIVSAGKLQDIGNFGIDSMDMTGMLKTDDPDIRRFQNAWLGAPGLRIAGGTDEILRNIIAERVLGLPQDPRADKGVAYKDIPSGKS
;
A
#
# COMPACT_ATOMS: atom_id res chain seq x y z
N LEU A 1 16.31 6.38 1.98
CA LEU A 1 17.24 7.41 2.47
C LEU A 1 16.55 8.77 2.64
N ARG A 2 15.88 9.38 1.62
CA ARG A 2 15.23 10.69 1.73
C ARG A 2 14.21 10.77 2.87
N THR A 3 13.32 9.77 3.01
CA THR A 3 12.33 9.69 4.09
C THR A 3 13.00 9.66 5.47
N MET A 4 14.04 8.86 5.64
CA MET A 4 14.79 8.79 6.90
C MET A 4 15.52 10.09 7.20
N SER A 5 16.09 10.75 6.19
CA SER A 5 16.74 12.05 6.36
C SER A 5 15.74 13.15 6.73
N ALA A 6 14.53 13.14 6.18
CA ALA A 6 13.49 14.08 6.57
C ALA A 6 13.08 13.87 8.03
N LEU A 7 12.80 12.62 8.42
CA LEU A 7 12.44 12.27 9.81
C LEU A 7 13.54 12.67 10.80
N SER A 8 14.81 12.44 10.47
CA SER A 8 15.94 12.79 11.35
C SER A 8 16.10 14.30 11.55
N LYS A 9 15.56 15.11 10.65
CA LYS A 9 15.54 16.58 10.73
C LYS A 9 14.26 17.14 11.34
N GLY A 10 13.33 16.27 11.76
CA GLY A 10 12.02 16.67 12.28
C GLY A 10 11.01 17.07 11.21
N ASP A 11 11.32 16.83 9.94
CA ASP A 11 10.40 17.08 8.82
C ASP A 11 9.39 15.95 8.65
N THR A 12 8.25 16.28 8.03
CA THR A 12 7.26 15.27 7.64
C THR A 12 7.71 14.57 6.35
N PRO A 13 7.64 13.21 6.29
CA PRO A 13 7.92 12.50 5.05
C PRO A 13 7.06 13.01 3.88
N GLY A 14 7.68 13.24 2.75
CA GLY A 14 7.00 13.67 1.54
C GLY A 14 6.14 12.57 0.89
N PRO A 15 5.41 12.90 -0.19
CA PRO A 15 4.54 11.95 -0.91
C PRO A 15 5.31 10.78 -1.50
N GLU A 16 6.64 10.84 -1.60
CA GLU A 16 7.52 9.75 -2.03
C GLU A 16 7.42 8.50 -1.13
N ALA A 17 6.99 8.66 0.11
CA ALA A 17 6.71 7.54 1.01
C ALA A 17 5.66 6.58 0.44
N SER A 18 4.73 7.09 -0.38
CA SER A 18 3.73 6.28 -1.09
C SER A 18 4.37 5.28 -2.07
N ILE A 19 5.45 5.67 -2.73
CA ILE A 19 6.20 4.78 -3.64
C ILE A 19 6.78 3.61 -2.86
N THR A 20 7.42 3.91 -1.73
CA THR A 20 8.03 2.88 -0.87
C THR A 20 6.97 1.88 -0.40
N LYS A 21 5.80 2.36 0.01
CA LYS A 21 4.70 1.51 0.49
C LYS A 21 4.16 0.59 -0.60
N ILE A 22 3.90 1.07 -1.81
CA ILE A 22 3.42 0.25 -2.94
C ILE A 22 4.44 -0.84 -3.28
N VAL A 23 5.71 -0.45 -3.43
CA VAL A 23 6.77 -1.39 -3.81
C VAL A 23 6.98 -2.44 -2.72
N SER A 24 7.07 -2.03 -1.44
CA SER A 24 7.34 -2.97 -0.35
C SER A 24 6.17 -3.93 -0.10
N ALA A 25 4.93 -3.47 -0.18
CA ALA A 25 3.75 -4.32 0.00
C ALA A 25 3.63 -5.36 -1.14
N GLY A 26 3.85 -4.94 -2.39
CA GLY A 26 3.88 -5.85 -3.54
C GLY A 26 5.00 -6.89 -3.41
N LYS A 27 6.21 -6.45 -3.08
CA LYS A 27 7.35 -7.37 -2.91
C LYS A 27 7.16 -8.35 -1.77
N LEU A 28 6.56 -7.94 -0.65
CA LEU A 28 6.26 -8.87 0.43
C LEU A 28 5.25 -9.95 0.00
N GLN A 29 4.28 -9.59 -0.81
CA GLN A 29 3.33 -10.54 -1.38
C GLN A 29 4.03 -11.52 -2.33
N ASP A 30 4.90 -11.04 -3.21
CA ASP A 30 5.69 -11.89 -4.13
C ASP A 30 6.58 -12.87 -3.34
N ILE A 31 7.25 -12.39 -2.28
CA ILE A 31 8.10 -13.22 -1.40
C ILE A 31 7.25 -14.28 -0.68
N GLY A 32 6.09 -13.88 -0.16
CA GLY A 32 5.16 -14.82 0.49
C GLY A 32 4.70 -15.91 -0.46
N ASN A 33 4.27 -15.55 -1.67
CA ASN A 33 3.87 -16.51 -2.72
C ASN A 33 5.01 -17.47 -3.07
N PHE A 34 6.19 -16.92 -3.37
CA PHE A 34 7.37 -17.73 -3.70
C PHE A 34 7.73 -18.71 -2.56
N GLY A 35 7.68 -18.25 -1.31
CA GLY A 35 7.98 -19.10 -0.15
C GLY A 35 6.99 -20.24 0.00
N ILE A 36 5.68 -19.98 -0.12
CA ILE A 36 4.65 -21.02 -0.05
C ILE A 36 4.80 -22.03 -1.20
N ASP A 37 4.97 -21.54 -2.43
CA ASP A 37 5.14 -22.39 -3.61
C ASP A 37 6.38 -23.29 -3.50
N SER A 38 7.47 -22.76 -2.94
CA SER A 38 8.73 -23.52 -2.75
C SER A 38 8.63 -24.61 -1.68
N MET A 39 7.67 -24.51 -0.78
CA MET A 39 7.40 -25.51 0.28
C MET A 39 6.43 -26.59 -0.13
N ASP A 40 5.83 -26.49 -1.32
CA ASP A 40 4.84 -27.42 -1.83
C ASP A 40 3.71 -27.68 -0.80
N MET A 41 3.31 -28.92 -0.59
CA MET A 41 2.25 -29.28 0.37
C MET A 41 2.58 -28.86 1.82
N THR A 42 3.84 -28.81 2.19
CA THR A 42 4.27 -28.41 3.53
C THR A 42 3.92 -26.94 3.85
N GLY A 43 3.93 -26.07 2.85
CA GLY A 43 3.53 -24.67 3.00
C GLY A 43 2.07 -24.46 3.41
N MET A 44 1.21 -25.47 3.18
CA MET A 44 -0.22 -25.44 3.51
C MET A 44 -0.53 -25.99 4.91
N LEU A 45 0.43 -26.66 5.55
CA LEU A 45 0.22 -27.30 6.84
C LEU A 45 0.37 -26.30 8.00
N LYS A 46 -0.52 -26.42 8.98
CA LYS A 46 -0.32 -25.73 10.26
C LYS A 46 0.89 -26.32 10.96
N THR A 47 1.89 -25.49 11.26
CA THR A 47 3.16 -25.92 11.86
C THR A 47 3.67 -24.90 12.86
N ASP A 48 4.52 -25.35 13.78
CA ASP A 48 5.27 -24.48 14.70
C ASP A 48 6.69 -24.17 14.19
N ASP A 49 7.05 -24.70 13.03
CA ASP A 49 8.33 -24.39 12.38
C ASP A 49 8.39 -22.87 12.06
N PRO A 50 9.37 -22.14 12.63
CA PRO A 50 9.44 -20.70 12.49
C PRO A 50 9.70 -20.21 11.06
N ASP A 51 10.41 -20.99 10.26
CA ASP A 51 10.72 -20.63 8.87
C ASP A 51 9.51 -20.78 7.98
N ILE A 52 8.77 -21.87 8.11
CA ILE A 52 7.51 -22.07 7.39
C ILE A 52 6.49 -20.99 7.81
N ARG A 53 6.32 -20.78 9.11
CA ARG A 53 5.40 -19.75 9.64
C ARG A 53 5.72 -18.34 9.17
N ARG A 54 6.99 -18.00 8.97
CA ARG A 54 7.41 -16.71 8.45
C ARG A 54 6.81 -16.45 7.06
N PHE A 55 6.89 -17.43 6.15
CA PHE A 55 6.32 -17.31 4.81
C PHE A 55 4.79 -17.37 4.81
N GLN A 56 4.20 -18.21 5.66
CA GLN A 56 2.74 -18.25 5.85
C GLN A 56 2.21 -16.90 6.34
N ASN A 57 2.85 -16.30 7.33
CA ASN A 57 2.47 -14.98 7.84
C ASN A 57 2.65 -13.87 6.79
N ALA A 58 3.72 -13.92 6.00
CA ALA A 58 3.93 -13.00 4.89
C ALA A 58 2.83 -13.14 3.84
N TRP A 59 2.52 -14.38 3.46
CA TRP A 59 1.48 -14.68 2.46
C TRP A 59 0.09 -14.22 2.90
N LEU A 60 -0.30 -14.52 4.14
CA LEU A 60 -1.60 -14.14 4.71
C LEU A 60 -1.71 -12.64 4.99
N GLY A 61 -0.62 -12.01 5.43
CA GLY A 61 -0.62 -10.61 5.86
C GLY A 61 -0.39 -9.59 4.74
N ALA A 62 0.33 -9.97 3.69
CA ALA A 62 0.71 -9.04 2.63
C ALA A 62 -0.48 -8.38 1.91
N PRO A 63 -1.60 -9.07 1.61
CA PRO A 63 -2.77 -8.42 1.04
C PRO A 63 -3.33 -7.28 1.91
N GLY A 64 -3.30 -7.45 3.22
CA GLY A 64 -3.72 -6.41 4.18
C GLY A 64 -2.87 -5.14 4.08
N LEU A 65 -1.57 -5.27 3.82
CA LEU A 65 -0.68 -4.13 3.63
C LEU A 65 -0.96 -3.35 2.34
N ARG A 66 -1.59 -3.97 1.35
CA ARG A 66 -2.00 -3.28 0.11
C ARG A 66 -3.25 -2.44 0.28
N ILE A 67 -3.97 -2.63 1.38
CA ILE A 67 -5.22 -1.92 1.72
C ILE A 67 -4.97 -0.90 2.84
N ALA A 68 -4.31 -1.33 3.92
CA ALA A 68 -4.06 -0.53 5.11
C ALA A 68 -3.17 0.70 4.80
N GLY A 69 -3.48 1.84 5.40
CA GLY A 69 -2.74 3.08 5.19
C GLY A 69 -2.88 3.69 3.79
N GLY A 70 -3.96 3.37 3.10
CA GLY A 70 -4.27 3.74 1.72
C GLY A 70 -4.10 2.58 0.74
N THR A 71 -5.11 2.37 -0.10
CA THR A 71 -5.05 1.33 -1.13
C THR A 71 -3.99 1.65 -2.18
N ASP A 72 -3.58 0.64 -2.94
CA ASP A 72 -2.61 0.83 -4.04
C ASP A 72 -3.10 1.90 -5.03
N GLU A 73 -4.40 1.96 -5.32
CA GLU A 73 -5.02 2.93 -6.23
C GLU A 73 -4.90 4.35 -5.68
N ILE A 74 -5.26 4.55 -4.40
CA ILE A 74 -5.13 5.86 -3.74
C ILE A 74 -3.67 6.33 -3.70
N LEU A 75 -2.75 5.42 -3.42
CA LEU A 75 -1.34 5.76 -3.39
C LEU A 75 -0.79 6.10 -4.78
N ARG A 76 -1.28 5.43 -5.84
CA ARG A 76 -0.94 5.80 -7.22
C ARG A 76 -1.45 7.19 -7.57
N ASN A 77 -2.66 7.55 -7.14
CA ASN A 77 -3.18 8.91 -7.32
C ASN A 77 -2.31 9.95 -6.59
N ILE A 78 -1.92 9.67 -5.35
CA ILE A 78 -1.01 10.56 -4.61
C ILE A 78 0.32 10.73 -5.35
N ILE A 79 0.88 9.66 -5.89
CA ILE A 79 2.12 9.71 -6.67
C ILE A 79 1.92 10.53 -7.95
N ALA A 80 0.85 10.26 -8.68
CA ALA A 80 0.53 10.96 -9.91
C ALA A 80 0.40 12.47 -9.68
N GLU A 81 -0.40 12.87 -8.70
CA GLU A 81 -0.70 14.26 -8.42
C GLU A 81 0.45 15.01 -7.73
N ARG A 82 1.06 14.41 -6.70
CA ARG A 82 1.99 15.12 -5.80
C ARG A 82 3.47 14.88 -6.10
N VAL A 83 3.81 13.77 -6.76
CA VAL A 83 5.20 13.46 -7.15
C VAL A 83 5.43 13.81 -8.60
N LEU A 84 4.51 13.41 -9.50
CA LEU A 84 4.63 13.64 -10.94
C LEU A 84 3.99 14.94 -11.41
N GLY A 85 3.20 15.61 -10.56
CA GLY A 85 2.54 16.89 -10.90
C GLY A 85 1.43 16.76 -11.94
N LEU A 86 0.82 15.57 -12.09
CA LEU A 86 -0.29 15.37 -13.00
C LEU A 86 -1.56 16.09 -12.48
N PRO A 87 -2.45 16.53 -13.38
CA PRO A 87 -3.69 17.19 -12.98
C PRO A 87 -4.56 16.24 -12.16
N GLN A 88 -5.26 16.81 -11.18
CA GLN A 88 -6.25 16.07 -10.39
C GLN A 88 -7.50 15.82 -11.22
N ASP A 89 -8.20 14.73 -10.93
CA ASP A 89 -9.51 14.48 -11.49
C ASP A 89 -10.50 15.61 -11.11
N PRO A 90 -11.43 15.98 -11.99
CA PRO A 90 -12.48 16.92 -11.66
C PRO A 90 -13.29 16.43 -10.45
N ARG A 91 -13.35 17.25 -9.41
CA ARG A 91 -14.02 16.92 -8.14
C ARG A 91 -15.14 17.89 -7.86
N ALA A 92 -16.38 17.42 -8.01
CA ALA A 92 -17.56 18.21 -7.68
C ALA A 92 -17.79 18.38 -6.16
N ASP A 93 -17.12 17.59 -5.34
CA ASP A 93 -17.23 17.56 -3.89
C ASP A 93 -16.21 18.46 -3.16
N LYS A 94 -15.22 18.98 -3.85
CA LYS A 94 -14.13 19.74 -3.24
C LYS A 94 -14.61 21.12 -2.78
N GLY A 95 -14.60 21.35 -1.45
CA GLY A 95 -15.01 22.62 -0.85
C GLY A 95 -16.52 22.85 -0.78
N VAL A 96 -17.31 21.81 -1.09
CA VAL A 96 -18.78 21.86 -1.03
C VAL A 96 -19.27 21.10 0.20
N ALA A 97 -20.25 21.65 0.93
CA ALA A 97 -20.85 20.93 2.04
C ALA A 97 -21.53 19.64 1.54
N TYR A 98 -21.48 18.57 2.33
CA TYR A 98 -21.98 17.25 1.94
C TYR A 98 -23.43 17.29 1.37
N LYS A 99 -24.30 18.08 1.97
CA LYS A 99 -25.71 18.27 1.53
C LYS A 99 -25.87 18.89 0.15
N ASP A 100 -24.85 19.61 -0.31
CA ASP A 100 -24.85 20.39 -1.56
C ASP A 100 -24.05 19.67 -2.68
N ILE A 101 -23.50 18.49 -2.41
CA ILE A 101 -22.77 17.69 -3.39
C ILE A 101 -23.77 17.14 -4.42
N PRO A 102 -23.50 17.31 -5.75
CA PRO A 102 -24.36 16.75 -6.79
C PRO A 102 -24.53 15.23 -6.63
N SER A 103 -25.75 14.75 -6.51
CA SER A 103 -26.06 13.34 -6.27
C SER A 103 -26.09 12.45 -7.51
N GLY A 104 -25.58 12.93 -8.64
CA GLY A 104 -25.51 12.15 -9.87
C GLY A 104 -26.87 11.79 -10.49
N LYS A 105 -27.97 12.41 -10.04
CA LYS A 105 -29.26 12.29 -10.71
C LYS A 105 -29.24 13.23 -11.91
N SER A 106 -29.15 12.65 -13.11
CA SER A 106 -29.47 13.28 -14.38
C SER A 106 -30.96 13.63 -14.45
#